data_273301e23bf69897d10e15497e2de19d
#
_entry.id   273301e23bf69897d10e15497e2de19d
#
_cell.length_a   1.000
_cell.length_b   1.000
_cell.length_c   1.000
_cell.angle_alpha   90.00
_cell.angle_beta   90.00
_cell.angle_gamma   90.00
#
_symmetry.space_group_name_H-M   'P 1'
#
loop_
_entity.id
_entity.type
_entity.pdbx_description
1 polymer ?
#
loop_
_entity_poly.entity_id
_entity_poly.type
_entity_poly.pdbx_seq_one_letter_code
_entity_poly.pdbx_strand_id
1 'polypeptide(L)' 'MPKYRILTPEQVASIMQVSLKTVYRWIAAGKLGASQVGYKTYRIFEEDLILFMKKSRVKGKRRWDF' A
#
# COMPACT_ATOMS: atom_id res chain seq x y z
N MET A 1 5.23 4.07 -23.41
CA MET A 1 4.76 3.30 -22.30
C MET A 1 5.50 3.60 -21.05
N PRO A 2 4.79 3.84 -19.99
CA PRO A 2 5.46 4.13 -18.75
C PRO A 2 6.13 2.89 -18.22
N LYS A 3 7.23 3.10 -17.53
CA LYS A 3 7.91 2.02 -16.94
C LYS A 3 7.35 1.72 -15.61
N TYR A 4 6.50 2.58 -15.06
CA TYR A 4 5.98 2.42 -13.73
C TYR A 4 4.73 1.59 -13.75
N ARG A 5 4.56 0.75 -12.77
CA ARG A 5 3.32 0.06 -12.58
C ARG A 5 2.49 0.89 -11.65
N ILE A 6 1.26 1.14 -12.04
CA ILE A 6 0.35 1.95 -11.25
C ILE A 6 -0.82 1.10 -10.84
N LEU A 7 -1.09 1.10 -9.56
CA LEU A 7 -2.10 0.24 -8.97
C LEU A 7 -3.25 1.05 -8.43
N THR A 8 -4.43 0.46 -8.41
CA THR A 8 -5.58 1.06 -7.76
C THR A 8 -5.58 0.58 -6.30
N PRO A 9 -6.31 1.28 -5.43
CA PRO A 9 -6.42 0.79 -4.05
C PRO A 9 -7.01 -0.61 -3.99
N GLU A 10 -7.93 -0.93 -4.90
CA GLU A 10 -8.52 -2.26 -4.95
C GLU A 10 -7.48 -3.31 -5.29
N GLN A 11 -6.59 -2.97 -6.21
CA GLN A 11 -5.54 -3.90 -6.56
C GLN A 11 -4.56 -4.10 -5.40
N VAL A 12 -4.25 -3.03 -4.70
CA VAL A 12 -3.38 -3.13 -3.54
C VAL A 12 -4.03 -4.01 -2.48
N ALA A 13 -5.32 -3.81 -2.25
CA ALA A 13 -6.04 -4.62 -1.27
C ALA A 13 -5.97 -6.09 -1.63
N SER A 14 -6.13 -6.40 -2.92
CA SER A 14 -6.09 -7.76 -3.38
C SER A 14 -4.69 -8.36 -3.24
N ILE A 15 -3.68 -7.59 -3.63
CA ILE A 15 -2.29 -8.06 -3.54
C ILE A 15 -1.91 -8.33 -2.10
N MET A 16 -2.29 -7.41 -1.23
CA MET A 16 -1.92 -7.51 0.19
C MET A 16 -2.89 -8.40 0.97
N GLN A 17 -3.98 -8.80 0.34
CA GLN A 17 -5.00 -9.64 0.96
C GLN A 17 -5.57 -8.99 2.21
N VAL A 18 -5.89 -7.73 2.10
CA VAL A 18 -6.53 -7.00 3.19
C VAL A 18 -7.76 -6.30 2.63
N SER A 19 -8.57 -5.74 3.50
CA SER A 19 -9.77 -5.05 3.04
C SER A 19 -9.39 -3.72 2.41
N LEU A 20 -10.25 -3.24 1.53
CA LEU A 20 -10.06 -1.95 0.91
C LEU A 20 -9.99 -0.85 1.96
N LYS A 21 -10.79 -0.97 2.99
CA LYS A 21 -10.81 0.00 4.06
C LYS A 21 -9.44 0.12 4.71
N THR A 22 -8.75 -1.00 4.87
CA THR A 22 -7.42 -1.00 5.44
C THR A 22 -6.45 -0.22 4.56
N VAL A 23 -6.56 -0.39 3.24
CA VAL A 23 -5.68 0.32 2.32
C VAL A 23 -5.93 1.83 2.44
N TYR A 24 -7.18 2.25 2.47
CA TYR A 24 -7.49 3.66 2.61
C TYR A 24 -6.99 4.21 3.94
N ARG A 25 -7.02 3.39 4.97
CA ARG A 25 -6.52 3.81 6.27
C ARG A 25 -5.01 4.06 6.20
N TRP A 26 -4.28 3.19 5.50
CA TRP A 26 -2.84 3.37 5.34
C TRP A 26 -2.54 4.65 4.56
N ILE A 27 -3.32 4.92 3.53
CA ILE A 27 -3.13 6.12 2.73
C ILE A 27 -3.40 7.35 3.59
N ALA A 28 -4.49 7.33 4.33
CA ALA A 28 -4.86 8.47 5.15
C ALA A 28 -3.85 8.73 6.26
N ALA A 29 -3.24 7.67 6.77
CA ALA A 29 -2.24 7.82 7.83
C ALA A 29 -0.88 8.23 7.29
N GLY A 30 -0.73 8.30 5.98
CA GLY A 30 0.55 8.65 5.38
C GLY A 30 1.54 7.52 5.36
N LYS A 31 1.10 6.30 5.65
CA LYS A 31 1.99 5.17 5.68
C LYS A 31 2.25 4.62 4.29
N LEU A 32 1.25 4.66 3.43
CA LEU A 32 1.37 4.17 2.08
C LEU A 32 1.26 5.36 1.14
N GLY A 33 2.28 5.59 0.35
CA GLY A 33 2.28 6.69 -0.59
C GLY A 33 1.26 6.47 -1.69
N ALA A 34 0.49 7.50 -1.99
CA ALA A 34 -0.50 7.41 -3.04
C ALA A 34 -0.71 8.79 -3.63
N SER A 35 -1.09 8.80 -4.90
CA SER A 35 -1.38 10.05 -5.58
C SER A 35 -2.89 10.16 -5.73
N GLN A 36 -3.43 11.31 -5.40
CA GLN A 36 -4.85 11.55 -5.56
C GLN A 36 -5.03 12.22 -6.91
N VAL A 37 -5.62 11.49 -7.84
CA VAL A 37 -5.76 11.99 -9.20
C VAL A 37 -7.17 12.50 -9.49
N GLY A 38 -8.04 12.45 -8.51
CA GLY A 38 -9.40 12.95 -8.66
C GLY A 38 -10.10 12.84 -7.32
N TYR A 39 -11.39 13.18 -7.31
CA TYR A 39 -12.14 13.12 -6.08
C TYR A 39 -12.20 11.67 -5.60
N LYS A 40 -11.58 11.39 -4.47
CA LYS A 40 -11.53 10.05 -3.91
C LYS A 40 -10.96 9.03 -4.87
N THR A 41 -10.14 9.48 -5.82
CA THR A 41 -9.53 8.58 -6.77
C THR A 41 -8.04 8.56 -6.52
N TYR A 42 -7.55 7.43 -6.06
CA TYR A 42 -6.13 7.30 -5.71
C TYR A 42 -5.43 6.29 -6.61
N ARG A 43 -4.17 6.51 -6.83
CA ARG A 43 -3.34 5.56 -7.55
C ARG A 43 -2.05 5.41 -6.80
N ILE A 44 -1.55 4.20 -6.76
CA ILE A 44 -0.36 3.88 -5.98
C ILE A 44 0.68 3.32 -6.92
N PHE A 45 1.89 3.88 -6.90
CA PHE A 45 2.95 3.31 -7.68
C PHE A 45 3.37 2.02 -7.00
N GLU A 46 3.67 1.01 -7.80
CA GLU A 46 4.12 -0.26 -7.25
C GLU A 46 5.34 -0.06 -6.35
N GLU A 47 6.20 0.87 -6.72
CA GLU A 47 7.38 1.17 -5.92
C GLU A 47 7.00 1.62 -4.52
N ASP A 48 5.94 2.43 -4.42
CA ASP A 48 5.50 2.90 -3.11
C ASP A 48 4.96 1.76 -2.27
N LEU A 49 4.32 0.80 -2.90
CA LEU A 49 3.82 -0.36 -2.17
C LEU A 49 4.98 -1.19 -1.67
N ILE A 50 5.99 -1.37 -2.50
CA ILE A 50 7.18 -2.13 -2.11
C ILE A 50 7.87 -1.44 -0.94
N LEU A 51 8.01 -0.12 -1.03
CA LEU A 51 8.64 0.64 0.03
C LEU A 51 7.87 0.53 1.33
N PHE A 52 6.54 0.60 1.24
CA PHE A 52 5.69 0.45 2.41
C PHE A 52 5.93 -0.90 3.06
N MET A 53 6.00 -1.95 2.26
CA MET A 53 6.23 -3.29 2.80
C MET A 53 7.60 -3.39 3.45
N LYS A 54 8.61 -2.78 2.83
CA LYS A 54 9.94 -2.84 3.40
C LYS A 54 10.03 -2.11 4.73
N LYS A 55 9.33 -0.99 4.83
CA LYS A 55 9.34 -0.25 6.07
C LYS A 55 8.54 -0.93 7.16
N SER A 56 7.62 -1.80 6.76
CA SER A 56 6.78 -2.48 7.72
C SER A 56 7.36 -3.82 8.15
N ARG A 57 8.56 -4.14 7.70
CA ARG A 57 9.15 -5.42 8.04
C ARG A 57 9.34 -5.57 9.53
N VAL A 58 8.99 -6.76 9.99
CA VAL A 58 9.20 -7.05 11.39
C VAL A 58 10.65 -7.43 11.55
N LYS A 59 11.36 -6.75 12.50
CA LYS A 59 12.68 -7.04 12.68
C LYS A 59 12.89 -7.94 13.79
N GLY A 60 13.75 -8.74 13.76
CA GLY A 60 14.14 -9.56 14.85
C GLY A 60 13.17 -10.59 15.16
N LYS A 61 13.15 -10.98 16.35
CA LYS A 61 12.44 -11.95 16.63
C LYS A 61 11.21 -11.72 16.95
N ARG A 62 10.41 -11.85 16.74
CA ARG A 62 9.27 -11.56 16.93
C ARG A 62 8.47 -12.35 17.42
N ARG A 63 7.77 -12.36 17.67
CA ARG A 63 7.03 -12.87 18.17
C ARG A 63 5.88 -13.02 17.71
N TRP A 64 5.58 -13.44 16.88
CA TRP A 64 4.52 -13.65 16.33
C TRP A 64 4.00 -14.69 16.83
N ASP A 65 4.37 -15.06 17.50
CA ASP A 65 4.11 -15.85 18.14
C ASP A 65 2.94 -16.23 18.19
N PHE A 66 2.29 -16.26 17.57
CA PHE A 66 1.12 -16.68 17.70
C PHE A 66 0.98 -17.85 16.94
#